data_a24d2c6a946d54ccfe1c74f6dff83eb7
#
_entry.id   a24d2c6a946d54ccfe1c74f6dff83eb7
#
_cell.length_a   1.000
_cell.length_b   1.000
_cell.length_c   1.000
_cell.angle_alpha   90.00
_cell.angle_beta   90.00
_cell.angle_gamma   90.00
#
_symmetry.space_group_name_H-M   'P 1'
#
loop_
_entity.id
_entity.type
_entity.pdbx_description
1 polymer ?
#
loop_
_entity_poly.entity_id
_entity_poly.type
_entity_poly.pdbx_seq_one_letter_code
_entity_poly.pdbx_strand_id
1 'polypeptide(L)'
;MEKNRFTICANNYIDCLRQEGRYSTAHVYKHAIRSFSQFCGTQSITFSKINRKTLKRYSNYLMASRLKPNTISTYMRMLRSIYNRGVDMHQAPYVHGLFRDVFTGVDTRQKKAIPISELHMLLNKDPQSEKLRRTQAIANLLFQFCGMPFSDLAHLEKSNLERGLLKYNRTKTGTPMSIEVLESAQNAIGGLYNKSDARSSGYPDYLFRILSGAYKRNEEGAYREYQSALRRFNNELKSLSRKLRLHSPVTSYTLRHSWATTAKYRGVPIEMISESLGHKSIKTTQIYLKGFELEERTKVNKLNYSYACNFKML
;
A
#
# COMPACT_ATOMS: atom_id res chain seq x y z
N MET A 1 21.22 35.16 5.80
CA MET A 1 21.94 33.89 5.51
C MET A 1 21.24 32.60 5.99
N GLU A 2 20.30 32.62 6.93
CA GLU A 2 19.61 31.40 7.40
C GLU A 2 18.57 30.83 6.44
N LYS A 3 17.96 31.65 5.57
CA LYS A 3 16.88 31.25 4.68
C LYS A 3 17.27 30.20 3.60
N ASN A 4 18.54 30.07 3.25
CA ASN A 4 19.03 29.21 2.15
C ASN A 4 19.51 27.85 2.62
N ARG A 5 18.86 27.24 3.62
CA ARG A 5 19.20 25.90 4.11
C ARG A 5 18.23 24.86 3.58
N PHE A 6 18.76 23.76 3.05
CA PHE A 6 18.01 22.61 2.57
C PHE A 6 17.04 22.06 3.64
N THR A 7 17.48 21.97 4.89
CA THR A 7 16.63 21.50 6.00
C THR A 7 15.49 22.43 6.34
N ILE A 8 15.65 23.75 6.19
CA ILE A 8 14.56 24.73 6.38
C ILE A 8 13.53 24.56 5.27
N CYS A 9 13.95 24.49 4.01
CA CYS A 9 13.07 24.22 2.87
C CYS A 9 12.28 22.89 3.07
N ALA A 10 12.98 21.85 3.54
CA ALA A 10 12.36 20.55 3.80
C ALA A 10 11.30 20.61 4.91
N ASN A 11 11.60 21.28 6.04
CA ASN A 11 10.68 21.38 7.15
C ASN A 11 9.44 22.21 6.78
N ASN A 12 9.62 23.33 6.11
CA ASN A 12 8.51 24.15 5.62
C ASN A 12 7.59 23.35 4.70
N TYR A 13 8.17 22.54 3.80
CA TYR A 13 7.37 21.68 2.93
C TYR A 13 6.64 20.56 3.70
N ILE A 14 7.28 19.97 4.70
CA ILE A 14 6.65 18.97 5.58
C ILE A 14 5.47 19.60 6.32
N ASP A 15 5.59 20.84 6.78
CA ASP A 15 4.52 21.53 7.50
C ASP A 15 3.37 21.92 6.56
N CYS A 16 3.65 22.37 5.33
CA CYS A 16 2.61 22.54 4.30
C CYS A 16 1.83 21.22 4.06
N LEU A 17 2.53 20.10 3.90
CA LEU A 17 1.88 18.79 3.72
C LEU A 17 0.99 18.41 4.90
N ARG A 18 1.34 18.77 6.13
CA ARG A 18 0.51 18.54 7.31
C ARG A 18 -0.73 19.43 7.32
N GLN A 19 -0.58 20.71 6.97
CA GLN A 19 -1.70 21.64 6.84
C GLN A 19 -2.69 21.17 5.76
N GLU A 20 -2.19 20.56 4.69
CA GLU A 20 -3.00 19.93 3.64
C GLU A 20 -3.62 18.56 4.06
N GLY A 21 -3.40 18.09 5.29
CA GLY A 21 -3.85 16.77 5.76
C GLY A 21 -3.08 15.59 5.15
N ARG A 22 -1.98 15.81 4.44
CA ARG A 22 -1.17 14.79 3.74
C ARG A 22 -0.13 14.16 4.66
N TYR A 23 -0.56 13.75 5.85
CA TYR A 23 0.32 13.24 6.92
C TYR A 23 1.17 12.05 6.50
N SER A 24 0.64 11.14 5.69
CA SER A 24 1.40 9.98 5.19
C SER A 24 2.60 10.42 4.36
N THR A 25 2.41 11.41 3.48
CA THR A 25 3.48 11.98 2.65
C THR A 25 4.48 12.73 3.51
N ALA A 26 3.99 13.60 4.41
CA ALA A 26 4.83 14.35 5.37
C ALA A 26 5.73 13.40 6.19
N HIS A 27 5.18 12.26 6.63
CA HIS A 27 5.92 11.23 7.38
C HIS A 27 7.10 10.66 6.57
N VAL A 28 6.91 10.36 5.29
CA VAL A 28 7.98 9.84 4.42
C VAL A 28 9.08 10.87 4.24
N TYR A 29 8.75 12.15 3.99
CA TYR A 29 9.73 13.23 3.91
C TYR A 29 10.49 13.38 5.22
N LYS A 30 9.80 13.44 6.35
CA LYS A 30 10.42 13.54 7.69
C LYS A 30 11.46 12.44 7.92
N HIS A 31 11.14 11.19 7.59
CA HIS A 31 12.07 10.07 7.74
C HIS A 31 13.27 10.16 6.80
N ALA A 32 13.08 10.56 5.54
CA ALA A 32 14.17 10.74 4.58
C ALA A 32 15.13 11.85 5.04
N ILE A 33 14.61 12.99 5.48
CA ILE A 33 15.41 14.13 5.97
C ILE A 33 16.14 13.73 7.24
N ARG A 34 15.47 13.10 8.21
CA ARG A 34 16.11 12.62 9.45
C ARG A 34 17.27 11.67 9.17
N SER A 35 17.07 10.71 8.29
CA SER A 35 18.11 9.76 7.90
C SER A 35 19.31 10.45 7.25
N PHE A 36 19.05 11.43 6.38
CA PHE A 36 20.12 12.20 5.74
C PHE A 36 20.86 13.10 6.72
N SER A 37 20.16 13.74 7.68
CA SER A 37 20.76 14.52 8.76
C SER A 37 21.65 13.66 9.65
N GLN A 38 21.22 12.45 9.99
CA GLN A 38 22.05 11.49 10.76
C GLN A 38 23.32 11.13 10.01
N PHE A 39 23.23 10.87 8.70
CA PHE A 39 24.39 10.62 7.85
C PHE A 39 25.35 11.80 7.77
N CYS A 40 24.82 13.04 7.71
CA CYS A 40 25.64 14.27 7.67
C CYS A 40 26.20 14.68 9.02
N GLY A 41 25.75 14.10 10.14
CA GLY A 41 26.13 14.47 11.50
C GLY A 41 25.61 15.85 11.93
N THR A 42 24.64 16.43 11.23
CA THR A 42 24.08 17.75 11.51
C THR A 42 22.61 17.86 11.14
N GLN A 43 21.86 18.64 11.93
CA GLN A 43 20.48 18.99 11.63
C GLN A 43 20.37 20.19 10.66
N SER A 44 21.46 20.93 10.45
CA SER A 44 21.50 22.15 9.63
C SER A 44 22.27 21.90 8.34
N ILE A 45 21.56 21.43 7.30
CA ILE A 45 22.14 21.06 6.01
C ILE A 45 21.89 22.21 5.01
N THR A 46 22.94 22.64 4.32
CA THR A 46 22.87 23.61 3.22
C THR A 46 22.63 22.91 1.89
N PHE A 47 22.14 23.62 0.88
CA PHE A 47 21.97 23.08 -0.47
C PHE A 47 23.31 22.66 -1.11
N SER A 48 24.42 23.32 -0.81
CA SER A 48 25.77 22.98 -1.29
C SER A 48 26.23 21.58 -0.84
N LYS A 49 25.71 21.10 0.32
CA LYS A 49 25.98 19.75 0.79
C LYS A 49 25.33 18.67 -0.08
N ILE A 50 24.27 19.02 -0.83
CA ILE A 50 23.57 18.14 -1.75
C ILE A 50 24.33 18.15 -3.09
N ASN A 51 25.34 17.31 -3.22
CA ASN A 51 26.12 17.13 -4.44
C ASN A 51 26.29 15.64 -4.76
N ARG A 52 26.74 15.33 -5.98
CA ARG A 52 26.84 13.94 -6.46
C ARG A 52 27.67 13.05 -5.53
N LYS A 53 28.82 13.55 -5.07
CA LYS A 53 29.72 12.82 -4.16
C LYS A 53 29.01 12.47 -2.84
N THR A 54 28.36 13.45 -2.21
CA THR A 54 27.61 13.25 -0.96
C THR A 54 26.44 12.30 -1.15
N LEU A 55 25.65 12.43 -2.22
CA LEU A 55 24.53 11.54 -2.53
C LEU A 55 25.00 10.10 -2.75
N LYS A 56 26.11 9.90 -3.47
CA LYS A 56 26.67 8.56 -3.68
C LYS A 56 27.15 7.94 -2.35
N ARG A 57 27.84 8.70 -1.52
CA ARG A 57 28.26 8.25 -0.17
C ARG A 57 27.05 7.90 0.71
N TYR A 58 26.01 8.72 0.68
CA TYR A 58 24.77 8.44 1.42
C TYR A 58 24.05 7.19 0.89
N SER A 59 24.01 6.98 -0.43
CA SER A 59 23.47 5.75 -1.02
C SER A 59 24.22 4.51 -0.50
N ASN A 60 25.55 4.56 -0.49
CA ASN A 60 26.38 3.47 0.02
C ASN A 60 26.16 3.23 1.52
N TYR A 61 26.04 4.29 2.31
CA TYR A 61 25.70 4.21 3.75
C TYR A 61 24.35 3.51 3.97
N LEU A 62 23.33 3.84 3.19
CA LEU A 62 22.02 3.19 3.29
C LEU A 62 22.08 1.71 2.88
N MET A 63 22.87 1.37 1.85
CA MET A 63 23.10 -0.03 1.45
C MET A 63 23.83 -0.81 2.53
N ALA A 64 24.88 -0.25 3.12
CA ALA A 64 25.62 -0.85 4.25
C ALA A 64 24.72 -1.05 5.47
N SER A 65 23.74 -0.17 5.68
CA SER A 65 22.70 -0.29 6.71
C SER A 65 21.61 -1.31 6.35
N ARG A 66 21.77 -2.10 5.28
CA ARG A 66 20.88 -3.17 4.80
C ARG A 66 19.45 -2.68 4.48
N LEU A 67 19.28 -1.43 4.11
CA LEU A 67 17.98 -0.92 3.66
C LEU A 67 17.61 -1.53 2.29
N LYS A 68 16.33 -1.79 2.11
CA LYS A 68 15.81 -2.31 0.82
C LYS A 68 15.96 -1.25 -0.29
N PRO A 69 16.26 -1.66 -1.54
CA PRO A 69 16.45 -0.73 -2.67
C PRO A 69 15.31 0.29 -2.83
N ASN A 70 14.06 -0.13 -2.67
CA ASN A 70 12.92 0.78 -2.76
C ASN A 70 12.86 1.82 -1.62
N THR A 71 13.41 1.52 -0.43
CA THR A 71 13.54 2.50 0.65
C THR A 71 14.61 3.52 0.30
N ILE A 72 15.76 3.06 -0.21
CA ILE A 72 16.86 3.94 -0.67
C ILE A 72 16.37 4.86 -1.78
N SER A 73 15.71 4.30 -2.80
CA SER A 73 15.11 5.07 -3.88
C SER A 73 14.11 6.11 -3.37
N THR A 74 13.27 5.74 -2.40
CA THR A 74 12.30 6.67 -1.81
C THR A 74 13.03 7.84 -1.14
N TYR A 75 14.06 7.58 -0.35
CA TYR A 75 14.83 8.64 0.29
C TYR A 75 15.49 9.55 -0.74
N MET A 76 16.12 8.99 -1.77
CA MET A 76 16.74 9.79 -2.85
C MET A 76 15.71 10.66 -3.59
N ARG A 77 14.52 10.13 -3.87
CA ARG A 77 13.43 10.90 -4.51
C ARG A 77 12.91 12.03 -3.61
N MET A 78 12.84 11.81 -2.30
CA MET A 78 12.43 12.86 -1.36
C MET A 78 13.49 13.99 -1.31
N LEU A 79 14.78 13.65 -1.23
CA LEU A 79 15.86 14.64 -1.29
C LEU A 79 15.83 15.40 -2.61
N ARG A 80 15.64 14.71 -3.75
CA ARG A 80 15.52 15.37 -5.08
C ARG A 80 14.34 16.34 -5.14
N SER A 81 13.19 15.93 -4.60
CA SER A 81 12.00 16.78 -4.60
C SER A 81 12.23 18.07 -3.78
N ILE A 82 12.88 17.98 -2.62
CA ILE A 82 13.22 19.18 -1.81
C ILE A 82 14.27 20.03 -2.52
N TYR A 83 15.30 19.41 -3.12
CA TYR A 83 16.31 20.16 -3.85
C TYR A 83 15.69 20.98 -4.99
N ASN A 84 14.84 20.34 -5.82
CA ASN A 84 14.15 21.03 -6.92
C ASN A 84 13.28 22.19 -6.43
N ARG A 85 12.58 22.04 -5.29
CA ARG A 85 11.86 23.17 -4.67
C ARG A 85 12.79 24.32 -4.29
N GLY A 86 13.98 24.02 -3.78
CA GLY A 86 15.00 25.02 -3.52
C GLY A 86 15.47 25.72 -4.80
N VAL A 87 15.56 24.99 -5.93
CA VAL A 87 15.85 25.60 -7.25
C VAL A 87 14.72 26.51 -7.71
N ASP A 88 13.48 26.03 -7.62
CA ASP A 88 12.28 26.81 -7.99
C ASP A 88 12.14 28.10 -7.15
N MET A 89 12.59 28.07 -5.89
CA MET A 89 12.62 29.23 -4.97
C MET A 89 13.89 30.08 -5.07
N HIS A 90 14.77 29.83 -6.05
CA HIS A 90 16.07 30.50 -6.22
C HIS A 90 17.00 30.40 -4.99
N GLN A 91 16.84 29.35 -4.17
CA GLN A 91 17.67 29.06 -2.99
C GLN A 91 18.83 28.11 -3.31
N ALA A 92 18.78 27.42 -4.43
CA ALA A 92 19.78 26.49 -4.91
C ALA A 92 20.01 26.63 -6.42
N PRO A 93 21.24 26.40 -6.94
CA PRO A 93 21.46 26.35 -8.37
C PRO A 93 20.86 25.08 -8.99
N TYR A 94 20.42 25.18 -10.24
CA TYR A 94 20.09 23.98 -11.00
C TYR A 94 21.38 23.22 -11.36
N VAL A 95 21.43 21.91 -11.06
CA VAL A 95 22.55 21.03 -11.39
C VAL A 95 22.05 19.88 -12.23
N HIS A 96 22.45 19.86 -13.51
CA HIS A 96 22.07 18.79 -14.45
C HIS A 96 22.53 17.43 -13.94
N GLY A 97 21.62 16.46 -13.90
CA GLY A 97 21.91 15.08 -13.53
C GLY A 97 22.44 14.90 -12.09
N LEU A 98 22.09 15.79 -11.15
CA LEU A 98 22.54 15.72 -9.75
C LEU A 98 22.32 14.35 -9.10
N PHE A 99 21.21 13.66 -9.41
CA PHE A 99 20.82 12.35 -8.85
C PHE A 99 21.07 11.16 -9.80
N ARG A 100 21.82 11.33 -10.89
CA ARG A 100 22.02 10.25 -11.89
C ARG A 100 22.79 9.04 -11.36
N ASP A 101 23.68 9.25 -10.38
CA ASP A 101 24.58 8.23 -9.86
C ASP A 101 24.00 7.45 -8.68
N VAL A 102 22.72 7.71 -8.33
CA VAL A 102 21.99 7.04 -7.25
C VAL A 102 20.69 6.44 -7.76
N PHE A 103 20.26 5.33 -7.14
CA PHE A 103 19.03 4.66 -7.54
C PHE A 103 17.79 5.45 -7.11
N THR A 104 17.02 5.90 -8.09
CA THR A 104 15.74 6.59 -7.91
C THR A 104 14.55 5.86 -8.58
N GLY A 105 14.81 4.67 -9.12
CA GLY A 105 13.83 3.81 -9.78
C GLY A 105 12.97 3.00 -8.82
N VAL A 106 12.28 2.00 -9.36
CA VAL A 106 11.50 1.03 -8.59
C VAL A 106 12.12 -0.35 -8.77
N ASP A 107 12.52 -0.99 -7.66
CA ASP A 107 12.88 -2.39 -7.65
C ASP A 107 11.59 -3.23 -7.65
N THR A 108 11.33 -3.91 -8.75
CA THR A 108 10.13 -4.72 -8.99
C THR A 108 10.21 -6.12 -8.40
N ARG A 109 11.04 -6.35 -7.36
CA ARG A 109 11.08 -7.64 -6.68
C ARG A 109 9.68 -8.11 -6.35
N GLN A 110 9.37 -9.30 -6.86
CA GLN A 110 8.02 -9.85 -6.83
C GLN A 110 7.56 -10.07 -5.39
N LYS A 111 6.42 -9.50 -5.06
CA LYS A 111 5.70 -9.84 -3.85
C LYS A 111 4.99 -11.16 -4.09
N LYS A 112 5.17 -12.13 -3.19
CA LYS A 112 4.53 -13.42 -3.31
C LYS A 112 3.07 -13.33 -2.87
N ALA A 113 2.16 -13.85 -3.69
CA ALA A 113 0.81 -14.17 -3.26
C ALA A 113 0.87 -15.35 -2.28
N ILE A 114 -0.14 -15.48 -1.44
CA ILE A 114 -0.31 -16.65 -0.58
C ILE A 114 -0.74 -17.82 -1.46
N PRO A 115 -0.14 -19.03 -1.32
CA PRO A 115 -0.61 -20.24 -2.01
C PRO A 115 -2.09 -20.48 -1.76
N ILE A 116 -2.81 -21.00 -2.74
CA ILE A 116 -4.27 -21.17 -2.65
C ILE A 116 -4.70 -22.07 -1.47
N SER A 117 -3.92 -23.10 -1.15
CA SER A 117 -4.15 -23.95 0.01
C SER A 117 -4.04 -23.21 1.34
N GLU A 118 -3.01 -22.37 1.49
CA GLU A 118 -2.82 -21.53 2.68
C GLU A 118 -3.86 -20.42 2.75
N LEU A 119 -4.25 -19.85 1.60
CA LEU A 119 -5.32 -18.87 1.52
C LEU A 119 -6.65 -19.47 1.97
N HIS A 120 -6.97 -20.70 1.53
CA HIS A 120 -8.15 -21.42 1.99
C HIS A 120 -8.12 -21.63 3.52
N MET A 121 -7.00 -22.05 4.07
CA MET A 121 -6.84 -22.20 5.53
C MET A 121 -7.02 -20.86 6.26
N LEU A 122 -6.42 -19.78 5.73
CA LEU A 122 -6.51 -18.44 6.33
C LEU A 122 -7.95 -17.95 6.39
N LEU A 123 -8.74 -18.18 5.33
CA LEU A 123 -10.08 -17.63 5.22
C LEU A 123 -11.15 -18.49 5.91
N ASN A 124 -10.94 -19.83 6.04
CA ASN A 124 -12.01 -20.75 6.45
C ASN A 124 -11.73 -21.53 7.75
N LYS A 125 -10.45 -21.79 8.10
CA LYS A 125 -10.15 -22.61 9.27
C LYS A 125 -10.33 -21.83 10.57
N ASP A 126 -11.16 -22.32 11.50
CA ASP A 126 -11.38 -21.67 12.80
C ASP A 126 -10.07 -21.55 13.59
N PRO A 127 -9.66 -20.33 13.97
CA PRO A 127 -8.46 -20.10 14.77
C PRO A 127 -8.65 -20.43 16.26
N GLN A 128 -9.84 -20.84 16.71
CA GLN A 128 -10.16 -21.14 18.12
C GLN A 128 -9.82 -20.00 19.08
N SER A 129 -10.01 -18.76 18.63
CA SER A 129 -9.73 -17.55 19.38
C SER A 129 -10.62 -16.42 18.89
N GLU A 130 -11.44 -15.84 19.76
CA GLU A 130 -12.39 -14.77 19.42
C GLU A 130 -11.69 -13.57 18.78
N LYS A 131 -10.55 -13.15 19.35
CA LYS A 131 -9.74 -12.08 18.80
C LYS A 131 -9.27 -12.39 17.38
N LEU A 132 -8.82 -13.61 17.13
CA LEU A 132 -8.34 -14.02 15.80
C LEU A 132 -9.46 -14.28 14.81
N ARG A 133 -10.66 -14.69 15.26
CA ARG A 133 -11.87 -14.74 14.41
C ARG A 133 -12.22 -13.38 13.86
N ARG A 134 -12.14 -12.32 14.71
CA ARG A 134 -12.34 -10.94 14.23
C ARG A 134 -11.31 -10.54 13.18
N THR A 135 -10.04 -10.88 13.39
CA THR A 135 -8.97 -10.62 12.41
C THR A 135 -9.21 -11.37 11.11
N GLN A 136 -9.65 -12.62 11.19
CA GLN A 136 -10.00 -13.47 10.05
C GLN A 136 -11.21 -12.89 9.29
N ALA A 137 -12.23 -12.42 9.99
CA ALA A 137 -13.38 -11.77 9.37
C ALA A 137 -12.97 -10.51 8.57
N ILE A 138 -12.08 -9.67 9.12
CA ILE A 138 -11.52 -8.53 8.39
C ILE A 138 -10.73 -9.00 7.16
N ALA A 139 -9.91 -10.06 7.28
CA ALA A 139 -9.15 -10.61 6.16
C ALA A 139 -10.08 -11.16 5.06
N ASN A 140 -11.18 -11.83 5.44
CA ASN A 140 -12.22 -12.29 4.52
C ASN A 140 -12.85 -11.12 3.75
N LEU A 141 -13.26 -10.05 4.43
CA LEU A 141 -13.85 -8.89 3.77
C LEU A 141 -12.85 -8.23 2.81
N LEU A 142 -11.58 -8.06 3.21
CA LEU A 142 -10.55 -7.53 2.32
C LEU A 142 -10.40 -8.35 1.04
N PHE A 143 -10.51 -9.67 1.14
CA PHE A 143 -10.43 -10.57 0.00
C PHE A 143 -11.71 -10.53 -0.84
N GLN A 144 -12.88 -10.68 -0.24
CA GLN A 144 -14.17 -10.71 -0.93
C GLN A 144 -14.50 -9.37 -1.60
N PHE A 145 -14.06 -8.25 -1.06
CA PHE A 145 -14.19 -6.92 -1.67
C PHE A 145 -13.07 -6.65 -2.69
N CYS A 146 -12.85 -7.61 -3.60
CA CYS A 146 -11.91 -7.50 -4.71
C CYS A 146 -10.48 -7.13 -4.27
N GLY A 147 -10.00 -7.71 -3.17
CA GLY A 147 -8.70 -7.37 -2.63
C GLY A 147 -8.62 -5.91 -2.15
N MET A 148 -9.67 -5.40 -1.54
CA MET A 148 -9.73 -4.04 -1.01
C MET A 148 -8.54 -3.75 -0.09
N PRO A 149 -7.89 -2.59 -0.16
CA PRO A 149 -6.87 -2.20 0.81
C PRO A 149 -7.48 -1.99 2.20
N PHE A 150 -6.73 -2.31 3.23
CA PHE A 150 -7.14 -2.06 4.62
C PHE A 150 -7.48 -0.59 4.88
N SER A 151 -6.80 0.35 4.17
CA SER A 151 -7.13 1.78 4.27
C SER A 151 -8.57 2.08 3.86
N ASP A 152 -9.00 1.46 2.75
CA ASP A 152 -10.34 1.72 2.24
C ASP A 152 -11.38 1.06 3.15
N LEU A 153 -11.20 -0.21 3.55
CA LEU A 153 -12.08 -0.91 4.49
C LEU A 153 -12.25 -0.17 5.82
N ALA A 154 -11.14 0.30 6.39
CA ALA A 154 -11.16 0.99 7.70
C ALA A 154 -11.89 2.34 7.65
N HIS A 155 -11.95 2.97 6.47
CA HIS A 155 -12.59 4.27 6.28
C HIS A 155 -13.97 4.19 5.59
N LEU A 156 -14.52 2.97 5.38
CA LEU A 156 -15.91 2.85 4.93
C LEU A 156 -16.86 3.43 5.97
N GLU A 157 -17.81 4.22 5.49
CA GLU A 157 -18.90 4.76 6.29
C GLU A 157 -20.19 3.96 6.06
N LYS A 158 -21.13 4.03 6.98
CA LYS A 158 -22.43 3.33 6.84
C LYS A 158 -23.16 3.73 5.57
N SER A 159 -23.06 5.01 5.17
CA SER A 159 -23.61 5.53 3.91
C SER A 159 -23.02 4.90 2.66
N ASN A 160 -21.85 4.23 2.75
CA ASN A 160 -21.27 3.53 1.61
C ASN A 160 -21.97 2.20 1.29
N LEU A 161 -22.72 1.63 2.23
CA LEU A 161 -23.43 0.37 2.07
C LEU A 161 -24.93 0.62 1.92
N GLU A 162 -25.48 0.38 0.73
CA GLU A 162 -26.90 0.54 0.43
C GLU A 162 -27.41 -0.68 -0.34
N ARG A 163 -28.44 -1.33 0.16
CA ARG A 163 -29.16 -2.45 -0.50
C ARG A 163 -28.23 -3.56 -1.00
N GLY A 164 -27.21 -3.91 -0.22
CA GLY A 164 -26.23 -4.94 -0.59
C GLY A 164 -25.16 -4.49 -1.60
N LEU A 165 -25.14 -3.21 -1.95
CA LEU A 165 -24.14 -2.61 -2.84
C LEU A 165 -23.23 -1.67 -2.04
N LEU A 166 -21.92 -1.91 -2.12
CA LEU A 166 -20.89 -1.07 -1.49
C LEU A 166 -20.35 -0.08 -2.49
N LYS A 167 -20.62 1.21 -2.29
CA LYS A 167 -20.14 2.32 -3.15
C LYS A 167 -19.19 3.21 -2.37
N TYR A 168 -18.00 3.39 -2.87
CA TYR A 168 -17.00 4.26 -2.21
C TYR A 168 -15.97 4.78 -3.21
N ASN A 169 -15.21 5.80 -2.84
CA ASN A 169 -14.05 6.26 -3.59
C ASN A 169 -12.76 5.73 -2.93
N ARG A 170 -11.87 5.17 -3.76
CA ARG A 170 -10.55 4.73 -3.30
C ARG A 170 -9.80 5.87 -2.59
N THR A 171 -9.39 5.67 -1.34
CA THR A 171 -8.68 6.68 -0.53
C THR A 171 -7.42 7.20 -1.22
N LYS A 172 -6.67 6.32 -1.91
CA LYS A 172 -5.39 6.70 -2.53
C LYS A 172 -5.52 7.36 -3.89
N THR A 173 -6.51 6.98 -4.69
CA THR A 173 -6.61 7.34 -6.12
C THR A 173 -7.84 8.16 -6.47
N GLY A 174 -8.82 8.23 -5.56
CA GLY A 174 -10.13 8.82 -5.82
C GLY A 174 -10.99 8.04 -6.84
N THR A 175 -10.55 6.84 -7.25
CA THR A 175 -11.30 6.02 -8.21
C THR A 175 -12.62 5.56 -7.58
N PRO A 176 -13.78 5.81 -8.23
CA PRO A 176 -15.05 5.28 -7.75
C PRO A 176 -15.08 3.75 -7.85
N MET A 177 -15.59 3.11 -6.84
CA MET A 177 -15.72 1.65 -6.73
C MET A 177 -17.15 1.29 -6.39
N SER A 178 -17.64 0.22 -7.03
CA SER A 178 -18.94 -0.39 -6.74
C SER A 178 -18.74 -1.90 -6.60
N ILE A 179 -19.11 -2.47 -5.47
CA ILE A 179 -18.90 -3.89 -5.15
C ILE A 179 -20.19 -4.45 -4.58
N GLU A 180 -20.71 -5.51 -5.20
CA GLU A 180 -21.83 -6.27 -4.65
C GLU A 180 -21.38 -7.05 -3.43
N VAL A 181 -22.12 -6.96 -2.35
CA VAL A 181 -21.85 -7.67 -1.09
C VAL A 181 -22.41 -9.08 -1.18
N LEU A 182 -21.53 -10.05 -1.33
CA LEU A 182 -21.91 -11.45 -1.38
C LEU A 182 -22.57 -11.90 -0.06
N GLU A 183 -23.48 -12.85 -0.11
CA GLU A 183 -24.13 -13.43 1.07
C GLU A 183 -23.09 -13.93 2.09
N SER A 184 -22.02 -14.58 1.62
CA SER A 184 -20.92 -15.04 2.45
C SER A 184 -20.21 -13.92 3.25
N ALA A 185 -20.30 -12.66 2.81
CA ALA A 185 -19.74 -11.50 3.52
C ALA A 185 -20.69 -10.94 4.60
N GLN A 186 -21.99 -11.20 4.51
CA GLN A 186 -22.99 -10.60 5.40
C GLN A 186 -22.75 -10.94 6.87
N ASN A 187 -22.42 -12.19 7.18
CA ASN A 187 -22.12 -12.63 8.55
C ASN A 187 -20.87 -11.91 9.11
N ALA A 188 -19.82 -11.76 8.28
CA ALA A 188 -18.62 -11.04 8.67
C ALA A 188 -18.91 -9.54 8.89
N ILE A 189 -19.76 -8.93 8.04
CA ILE A 189 -20.22 -7.56 8.21
C ILE A 189 -20.97 -7.43 9.53
N GLY A 190 -21.96 -8.29 9.82
CA GLY A 190 -22.75 -8.26 11.04
C GLY A 190 -21.91 -8.29 12.32
N GLY A 191 -20.90 -9.16 12.36
CA GLY A 191 -19.97 -9.27 13.49
C GLY A 191 -19.03 -8.08 13.68
N LEU A 192 -18.76 -7.33 12.61
CA LEU A 192 -17.85 -6.17 12.62
C LEU A 192 -18.57 -4.83 12.59
N TYR A 193 -19.90 -4.83 12.36
CA TYR A 193 -20.69 -3.63 12.18
C TYR A 193 -20.62 -2.69 13.39
N ASN A 194 -20.52 -1.41 13.12
CA ASN A 194 -20.53 -0.38 14.15
C ASN A 194 -21.96 -0.02 14.54
N LYS A 195 -22.41 -0.50 15.69
CA LYS A 195 -23.76 -0.26 16.24
C LYS A 195 -23.90 1.07 16.99
N SER A 196 -22.84 1.90 17.03
CA SER A 196 -22.95 3.22 17.68
C SER A 196 -23.90 4.12 16.89
N ASP A 197 -24.55 5.06 17.60
CA ASP A 197 -25.38 6.07 16.98
C ASP A 197 -24.59 6.97 16.02
N ALA A 198 -25.33 7.65 15.12
CA ALA A 198 -24.75 8.58 14.19
C ALA A 198 -23.91 9.65 14.90
N ARG A 199 -22.74 9.94 14.37
CA ARG A 199 -21.84 10.97 14.91
C ARG A 199 -22.36 12.37 14.59
N SER A 200 -21.93 13.33 15.39
CA SER A 200 -22.18 14.75 15.12
C SER A 200 -21.67 15.13 13.72
N SER A 201 -22.30 16.14 13.12
CA SER A 201 -21.94 16.62 11.79
C SER A 201 -20.44 16.90 11.67
N GLY A 202 -19.82 16.39 10.60
CA GLY A 202 -18.40 16.55 10.32
C GLY A 202 -17.48 15.45 10.87
N TYR A 203 -18.02 14.48 11.61
CA TYR A 203 -17.29 13.29 12.07
C TYR A 203 -17.70 12.06 11.25
N PRO A 204 -16.75 11.15 10.92
CA PRO A 204 -17.06 9.96 10.14
C PRO A 204 -17.90 8.95 10.94
N ASP A 205 -18.97 8.43 10.34
CA ASP A 205 -19.77 7.32 10.87
C ASP A 205 -19.33 6.01 10.21
N TYR A 206 -18.24 5.46 10.72
CA TYR A 206 -17.61 4.29 10.11
C TYR A 206 -18.50 3.04 10.17
N LEU A 207 -18.51 2.30 9.04
CA LEU A 207 -19.27 1.03 8.90
C LEU A 207 -18.76 -0.04 9.87
N PHE A 208 -17.46 -0.09 10.11
CA PHE A 208 -16.81 -1.09 10.94
C PHE A 208 -16.14 -0.47 12.18
N ARG A 209 -16.12 -1.21 13.29
CA ARG A 209 -15.42 -0.81 14.53
C ARG A 209 -13.90 -0.97 14.41
N ILE A 210 -13.28 -0.47 13.35
CA ILE A 210 -11.83 -0.48 13.13
C ILE A 210 -11.23 0.82 13.64
N LEU A 211 -11.88 1.94 13.30
CA LEU A 211 -11.55 3.29 13.75
C LEU A 211 -12.67 3.81 14.65
N SER A 212 -12.34 4.71 15.59
CA SER A 212 -13.29 5.22 16.58
C SER A 212 -14.27 6.25 16.02
N GLY A 213 -13.86 6.97 14.95
CA GLY A 213 -14.61 8.14 14.46
C GLY A 213 -14.50 9.38 15.36
N ALA A 214 -13.55 9.39 16.30
CA ALA A 214 -13.34 10.52 17.22
C ALA A 214 -12.63 11.73 16.58
N TYR A 215 -12.09 11.56 15.38
CA TYR A 215 -11.33 12.58 14.65
C TYR A 215 -11.95 12.81 13.28
N LYS A 216 -11.90 14.07 12.80
CA LYS A 216 -12.21 14.36 11.41
C LYS A 216 -11.16 13.76 10.48
N ARG A 217 -11.55 13.41 9.25
CA ARG A 217 -10.66 12.69 8.30
C ARG A 217 -9.33 13.37 8.01
N ASN A 218 -9.29 14.70 8.05
CA ASN A 218 -8.10 15.53 7.76
C ASN A 218 -7.29 15.87 9.01
N GLU A 219 -7.59 15.32 10.18
CA GLU A 219 -6.84 15.55 11.41
C GLU A 219 -5.67 14.58 11.57
N GLU A 220 -4.60 15.03 12.21
CA GLU A 220 -3.45 14.17 12.52
C GLU A 220 -3.84 13.01 13.44
N GLY A 221 -4.83 13.21 14.31
CA GLY A 221 -5.39 12.17 15.18
C GLY A 221 -5.94 10.98 14.38
N ALA A 222 -6.71 11.24 13.32
CA ALA A 222 -7.24 10.21 12.42
C ALA A 222 -6.11 9.43 11.73
N TYR A 223 -5.08 10.14 11.25
CA TYR A 223 -3.91 9.49 10.65
C TYR A 223 -3.18 8.57 11.65
N ARG A 224 -2.93 9.03 12.87
CA ARG A 224 -2.27 8.25 13.93
C ARG A 224 -3.09 7.03 14.33
N GLU A 225 -4.39 7.19 14.47
CA GLU A 225 -5.32 6.10 14.79
C GLU A 225 -5.29 5.02 13.69
N TYR A 226 -5.40 5.43 12.42
CA TYR A 226 -5.31 4.52 11.29
C TYR A 226 -3.97 3.77 11.26
N GLN A 227 -2.83 4.44 11.47
CA GLN A 227 -1.52 3.80 11.51
C GLN A 227 -1.43 2.75 12.63
N SER A 228 -2.03 3.05 13.79
CA SER A 228 -2.09 2.12 14.91
C SER A 228 -2.99 0.92 14.61
N ALA A 229 -4.16 1.16 13.99
CA ALA A 229 -5.08 0.10 13.57
C ALA A 229 -4.44 -0.83 12.53
N LEU A 230 -3.77 -0.29 11.51
CA LEU A 230 -3.06 -1.06 10.49
C LEU A 230 -1.93 -1.92 11.10
N ARG A 231 -1.15 -1.35 12.01
CA ARG A 231 -0.09 -2.07 12.70
C ARG A 231 -0.65 -3.22 13.54
N ARG A 232 -1.70 -2.95 14.32
CA ARG A 232 -2.41 -3.96 15.13
C ARG A 232 -2.94 -5.09 14.25
N PHE A 233 -3.64 -4.77 13.17
CA PHE A 233 -4.18 -5.74 12.25
C PHE A 233 -3.10 -6.63 11.62
N ASN A 234 -2.00 -6.06 11.14
CA ASN A 234 -0.89 -6.84 10.58
C ASN A 234 -0.19 -7.72 11.64
N ASN A 235 -0.09 -7.29 12.89
CA ASN A 235 0.43 -8.11 13.97
C ASN A 235 -0.52 -9.27 14.31
N GLU A 236 -1.82 -9.03 14.29
CA GLU A 236 -2.84 -10.05 14.51
C GLU A 236 -2.88 -11.05 13.34
N LEU A 237 -2.76 -10.59 12.09
CA LEU A 237 -2.59 -11.48 10.92
C LEU A 237 -1.36 -12.38 11.06
N LYS A 238 -0.24 -11.84 11.55
CA LYS A 238 0.95 -12.64 11.82
C LYS A 238 0.71 -13.68 12.92
N SER A 239 -0.09 -13.36 13.94
CA SER A 239 -0.47 -14.29 15.00
C SER A 239 -1.43 -15.35 14.47
N LEU A 240 -2.41 -14.97 13.64
CA LEU A 240 -3.32 -15.87 12.95
C LEU A 240 -2.56 -16.85 12.05
N SER A 241 -1.61 -16.36 11.24
CA SER A 241 -0.77 -17.21 10.36
C SER A 241 -0.02 -18.26 11.16
N ARG A 242 0.57 -17.88 12.30
CA ARG A 242 1.27 -18.83 13.19
C ARG A 242 0.31 -19.87 13.80
N LYS A 243 -0.85 -19.43 14.26
CA LYS A 243 -1.87 -20.33 14.83
C LYS A 243 -2.37 -21.36 13.81
N LEU A 244 -2.53 -20.93 12.57
CA LEU A 244 -2.94 -21.79 11.45
C LEU A 244 -1.77 -22.55 10.80
N ARG A 245 -0.54 -22.36 11.24
CA ARG A 245 0.69 -22.97 10.72
C ARG A 245 0.92 -22.67 9.24
N LEU A 246 0.66 -21.42 8.82
CA LEU A 246 0.96 -20.97 7.46
C LEU A 246 2.46 -20.66 7.33
N HIS A 247 3.06 -21.02 6.20
CA HIS A 247 4.47 -20.75 5.91
C HIS A 247 4.68 -19.39 5.26
N SER A 248 3.67 -18.88 4.55
CA SER A 248 3.73 -17.59 3.86
C SER A 248 3.54 -16.41 4.83
N PRO A 249 4.30 -15.33 4.68
CA PRO A 249 4.07 -14.11 5.45
C PRO A 249 2.77 -13.44 5.02
N VAL A 250 1.82 -13.30 5.95
CA VAL A 250 0.53 -12.67 5.70
C VAL A 250 0.49 -11.24 6.22
N THR A 251 0.08 -10.32 5.37
CA THR A 251 -0.19 -8.92 5.70
C THR A 251 -1.48 -8.49 4.99
N SER A 252 -2.07 -7.35 5.38
CA SER A 252 -3.21 -6.77 4.67
C SER A 252 -2.96 -6.60 3.17
N TYR A 253 -1.72 -6.36 2.77
CA TYR A 253 -1.36 -6.15 1.38
C TYR A 253 -1.17 -7.46 0.59
N THR A 254 -0.74 -8.55 1.24
CA THR A 254 -0.65 -9.87 0.60
C THR A 254 -2.02 -10.42 0.23
N LEU A 255 -3.08 -10.12 0.99
CA LEU A 255 -4.45 -10.50 0.64
C LEU A 255 -4.88 -9.93 -0.72
N ARG A 256 -4.58 -8.65 -0.95
CA ARG A 256 -4.85 -8.00 -2.24
C ARG A 256 -4.03 -8.63 -3.38
N HIS A 257 -2.76 -8.96 -3.14
CA HIS A 257 -1.94 -9.68 -4.12
C HIS A 257 -2.50 -11.06 -4.42
N SER A 258 -2.94 -11.78 -3.39
CA SER A 258 -3.52 -13.12 -3.54
C SER A 258 -4.82 -13.06 -4.35
N TRP A 259 -5.69 -12.08 -4.09
CA TRP A 259 -6.90 -11.89 -4.89
C TRP A 259 -6.57 -11.68 -6.38
N ALA A 260 -5.68 -10.74 -6.67
CA ALA A 260 -5.29 -10.43 -8.04
C ALA A 260 -4.60 -11.61 -8.75
N THR A 261 -3.75 -12.34 -8.02
CA THR A 261 -3.07 -13.53 -8.54
C THR A 261 -4.05 -14.66 -8.79
N THR A 262 -4.99 -14.90 -7.86
CA THR A 262 -6.06 -15.91 -8.03
C THR A 262 -6.93 -15.58 -9.25
N ALA A 263 -7.36 -14.32 -9.41
CA ALA A 263 -8.13 -13.89 -10.58
C ALA A 263 -7.36 -14.15 -11.89
N LYS A 264 -6.06 -13.82 -11.93
CA LYS A 264 -5.20 -14.10 -13.08
C LYS A 264 -5.12 -15.59 -13.41
N TYR A 265 -4.92 -16.47 -12.42
CA TYR A 265 -4.85 -17.92 -12.64
C TYR A 265 -6.20 -18.51 -13.04
N ARG A 266 -7.29 -17.82 -12.77
CA ARG A 266 -8.63 -18.16 -13.23
C ARG A 266 -8.96 -17.62 -14.63
N GLY A 267 -7.99 -17.01 -15.32
CA GLY A 267 -8.16 -16.49 -16.67
C GLY A 267 -8.93 -15.15 -16.77
N VAL A 268 -9.12 -14.45 -15.64
CA VAL A 268 -9.80 -13.14 -15.68
C VAL A 268 -8.93 -12.15 -16.47
N PRO A 269 -9.51 -11.40 -17.44
CA PRO A 269 -8.78 -10.39 -18.19
C PRO A 269 -8.11 -9.35 -17.29
N ILE A 270 -6.91 -8.90 -17.68
CA ILE A 270 -6.13 -7.97 -16.86
C ILE A 270 -6.82 -6.62 -16.68
N GLU A 271 -7.61 -6.20 -17.65
CA GLU A 271 -8.44 -4.99 -17.62
C GLU A 271 -9.45 -5.09 -16.49
N MET A 272 -10.17 -6.20 -16.40
CA MET A 272 -11.16 -6.47 -15.35
C MET A 272 -10.48 -6.57 -13.97
N ILE A 273 -9.30 -7.20 -13.88
CA ILE A 273 -8.51 -7.22 -12.63
C ILE A 273 -8.11 -5.78 -12.25
N SER A 274 -7.68 -4.97 -13.22
CA SER A 274 -7.25 -3.59 -13.00
C SER A 274 -8.40 -2.72 -12.48
N GLU A 275 -9.57 -2.84 -13.07
CA GLU A 275 -10.80 -2.15 -12.67
C GLU A 275 -11.25 -2.57 -11.28
N SER A 276 -11.36 -3.87 -11.03
CA SER A 276 -11.73 -4.43 -9.73
C SER A 276 -10.77 -4.01 -8.60
N LEU A 277 -9.50 -3.82 -8.92
CA LEU A 277 -8.51 -3.28 -7.99
C LEU A 277 -8.58 -1.74 -7.87
N GLY A 278 -9.31 -1.04 -8.73
CA GLY A 278 -9.35 0.42 -8.79
C GLY A 278 -8.01 1.05 -9.15
N HIS A 279 -7.27 0.44 -10.07
CA HIS A 279 -6.03 1.02 -10.60
C HIS A 279 -6.35 2.01 -11.73
N LYS A 280 -5.68 3.18 -11.73
CA LYS A 280 -5.81 4.18 -12.81
C LYS A 280 -5.11 3.77 -14.11
N SER A 281 -4.28 2.74 -14.09
CA SER A 281 -3.51 2.29 -15.24
C SER A 281 -3.26 0.79 -15.18
N ILE A 282 -3.50 0.11 -16.28
CA ILE A 282 -3.23 -1.33 -16.48
C ILE A 282 -1.75 -1.65 -16.21
N LYS A 283 -0.81 -0.73 -16.53
CA LYS A 283 0.62 -0.88 -16.21
C LYS A 283 0.86 -1.14 -14.72
N THR A 284 0.05 -0.53 -13.82
CA THR A 284 0.12 -0.81 -12.38
C THR A 284 -0.23 -2.26 -12.09
N THR A 285 -1.25 -2.80 -12.75
CA THR A 285 -1.68 -4.19 -12.60
C THR A 285 -0.65 -5.16 -13.16
N GLN A 286 -0.05 -4.86 -14.29
CA GLN A 286 1.02 -5.66 -14.91
C GLN A 286 2.24 -5.78 -13.99
N ILE A 287 2.70 -4.68 -13.41
CA ILE A 287 3.81 -4.67 -12.41
C ILE A 287 3.40 -5.44 -11.14
N TYR A 288 2.12 -5.39 -10.80
CA TYR A 288 1.56 -6.01 -9.61
C TYR A 288 1.44 -7.52 -9.74
N LEU A 289 1.07 -8.00 -10.93
CA LEU A 289 0.88 -9.42 -11.21
C LEU A 289 2.21 -10.07 -11.57
N LYS A 290 2.57 -11.09 -10.82
CA LYS A 290 3.71 -11.96 -11.11
C LYS A 290 3.55 -12.60 -12.50
N GLY A 291 4.66 -12.89 -13.20
CA GLY A 291 4.66 -13.77 -14.36
C GLY A 291 4.04 -15.13 -14.01
N PHE A 292 3.58 -15.86 -15.00
CA PHE A 292 3.09 -17.23 -14.76
C PHE A 292 4.24 -18.13 -14.31
N GLU A 293 3.97 -19.02 -13.38
CA GLU A 293 4.90 -20.08 -12.96
C GLU A 293 5.24 -20.99 -14.15
N LEU A 294 6.40 -21.65 -14.07
CA LEU A 294 6.87 -22.54 -15.15
C LEU A 294 5.84 -23.63 -15.48
N GLU A 295 5.21 -24.19 -14.46
CA GLU A 295 4.17 -25.23 -14.61
C GLU A 295 2.99 -24.75 -15.45
N GLU A 296 2.48 -23.54 -15.19
CA GLU A 296 1.37 -22.98 -15.96
C GLU A 296 1.76 -22.69 -17.41
N ARG A 297 2.96 -22.15 -17.64
CA ARG A 297 3.47 -21.94 -18.98
C ARG A 297 3.66 -23.26 -19.73
N THR A 298 4.09 -24.30 -19.01
CA THR A 298 4.25 -25.66 -19.58
C THR A 298 2.90 -26.26 -19.95
N LYS A 299 1.84 -26.07 -19.12
CA LYS A 299 0.48 -26.52 -19.48
C LYS A 299 -0.01 -25.86 -20.76
N VAL A 300 0.10 -24.53 -20.85
CA VAL A 300 -0.28 -23.78 -22.06
C VAL A 300 0.50 -24.27 -23.28
N ASN A 301 1.81 -24.51 -23.15
CA ASN A 301 2.62 -25.00 -24.25
C ASN A 301 2.19 -26.40 -24.70
N LYS A 302 1.90 -27.30 -23.75
CA LYS A 302 1.37 -28.64 -24.04
C LYS A 302 0.03 -28.60 -24.77
N LEU A 303 -0.88 -27.73 -24.31
CA LEU A 303 -2.19 -27.55 -24.95
C LEU A 303 -2.04 -27.05 -26.39
N ASN A 304 -1.22 -26.01 -26.60
CA ASN A 304 -0.97 -25.47 -27.95
C ASN A 304 -0.32 -26.50 -28.86
N TYR A 305 0.66 -27.25 -28.36
CA TYR A 305 1.30 -28.32 -29.12
C TYR A 305 0.32 -29.41 -29.49
N SER A 306 -0.49 -29.89 -28.51
CA SER A 306 -1.52 -30.91 -28.77
C SER A 306 -2.55 -30.44 -29.78
N TYR A 307 -3.01 -29.18 -29.69
CA TYR A 307 -3.92 -28.61 -30.68
C TYR A 307 -3.31 -28.57 -32.08
N ALA A 308 -2.07 -28.10 -32.21
CA ALA A 308 -1.37 -28.05 -33.49
C ALA A 308 -1.16 -29.44 -34.11
N CYS A 309 -0.82 -30.46 -33.29
CA CYS A 309 -0.61 -31.84 -33.76
C CYS A 309 -1.90 -32.57 -34.13
N ASN A 310 -3.01 -32.21 -33.49
CA ASN A 310 -4.30 -32.90 -33.71
C ASN A 310 -5.24 -32.09 -34.61
N PHE A 311 -4.76 -31.04 -35.23
CA PHE A 311 -5.54 -30.24 -36.18
C PHE A 311 -5.82 -31.07 -37.43
N LYS A 312 -7.07 -31.55 -37.60
CA LYS A 312 -7.55 -32.15 -38.84
C LYS A 312 -7.98 -31.01 -39.76
N MET A 313 -7.31 -30.84 -40.90
CA MET A 313 -7.87 -30.00 -41.97
C MET A 313 -9.21 -30.64 -42.42
N LEU A 314 -10.27 -29.87 -42.28
CA LEU A 314 -11.60 -30.19 -42.82
C LEU A 314 -11.57 -29.99 -44.32
#